data_e526b6b0b78b004d4fd05cb5f3c1d81a
#
_entry.id   e526b6b0b78b004d4fd05cb5f3c1d81a
#
_cell.length_a   1.000
_cell.length_b   1.000
_cell.length_c   1.000
_cell.angle_alpha   90.00
_cell.angle_beta   90.00
_cell.angle_gamma   90.00
#
_symmetry.space_group_name_H-M   'P 1'
#
loop_
_entity.id
_entity.type
_entity.pdbx_description
1 polymer ?
#
loop_
_entity_poly.entity_id
_entity_poly.type
_entity_poly.pdbx_seq_one_letter_code
_entity_poly.pdbx_strand_id
1 'polypeptide(L)'
;LGVVCALKKGTALDQILSVVGMVGVAIPQFLLGLICINAFALHTSILPVGGRMAYAGQNFIQRLPYLIMPATVLGFSLTSGVMRYGRSSMLDSMGRDYMKTARSKGLPEWRVNLLHGLRAAMTPVVVLIGFRLPMLIGGAVVVEEVFQWPGIGVLFVDAVRSQNTPLVMIIGFF
;
A
#
# COMPACT_ATOMS: atom_id res chain seq x y z
N LEU A 1 -4.90 -10.56 3.08
CA LEU A 1 -6.25 -10.02 3.27
C LEU A 1 -7.17 -10.36 2.08
N GLY A 2 -6.86 -9.97 0.84
CA GLY A 2 -7.72 -10.21 -0.34
C GLY A 2 -8.12 -11.66 -0.56
N VAL A 3 -7.19 -12.60 -0.37
CA VAL A 3 -7.46 -14.06 -0.46
C VAL A 3 -8.45 -14.51 0.62
N VAL A 4 -8.29 -14.00 1.85
CA VAL A 4 -9.22 -14.32 2.97
C VAL A 4 -10.63 -13.81 2.66
N CYS A 5 -10.75 -12.60 2.09
CA CYS A 5 -12.02 -12.06 1.62
C CYS A 5 -12.67 -12.97 0.55
N ALA A 6 -11.88 -13.44 -0.42
CA ALA A 6 -12.39 -14.32 -1.47
C ALA A 6 -12.87 -15.67 -0.93
N LEU A 7 -12.09 -16.29 -0.04
CA LEU A 7 -12.44 -17.57 0.59
C LEU A 7 -13.68 -17.48 1.50
N LYS A 8 -13.88 -16.31 2.12
CA LYS A 8 -15.04 -16.02 2.98
C LYS A 8 -16.07 -15.12 2.28
N LYS A 9 -16.20 -15.23 0.97
CA LYS A 9 -17.15 -14.44 0.17
C LYS A 9 -18.55 -14.42 0.79
N GLY A 10 -19.11 -13.21 0.91
CA GLY A 10 -20.47 -12.98 1.44
C GLY A 10 -20.59 -12.98 2.95
N THR A 11 -19.53 -13.24 3.71
CA THR A 11 -19.54 -13.11 5.17
C THR A 11 -19.34 -11.66 5.61
N ALA A 12 -19.68 -11.36 6.87
CA ALA A 12 -19.44 -10.03 7.46
C ALA A 12 -17.96 -9.60 7.37
N LEU A 13 -17.03 -10.55 7.52
CA LEU A 13 -15.57 -10.28 7.38
C LEU A 13 -15.21 -9.82 5.96
N ASP A 14 -15.75 -10.49 4.92
CA ASP A 14 -15.55 -10.08 3.54
C ASP A 14 -16.12 -8.68 3.28
N GLN A 15 -17.32 -8.39 3.80
CA GLN A 15 -17.95 -7.09 3.65
C GLN A 15 -17.16 -5.98 4.33
N ILE A 16 -16.76 -6.16 5.59
CA ILE A 16 -15.98 -5.16 6.36
C ILE A 16 -14.64 -4.89 5.66
N LEU A 17 -13.87 -5.92 5.32
CA LEU A 17 -12.59 -5.74 4.66
C LEU A 17 -12.74 -5.11 3.27
N SER A 18 -13.79 -5.45 2.53
CA SER A 18 -14.07 -4.85 1.21
C SER A 18 -14.39 -3.36 1.35
N VAL A 19 -15.20 -2.97 2.35
CA VAL A 19 -15.49 -1.56 2.64
C VAL A 19 -14.21 -0.82 3.03
N VAL A 20 -13.41 -1.37 3.95
CA VAL A 20 -12.12 -0.78 4.34
C VAL A 20 -11.20 -0.60 3.13
N GLY A 21 -11.14 -1.60 2.24
CA GLY A 21 -10.38 -1.51 1.00
C GLY A 21 -10.92 -0.46 0.01
N MET A 22 -12.24 -0.27 -0.07
CA MET A 22 -12.82 0.81 -0.89
C MET A 22 -12.49 2.18 -0.32
N VAL A 23 -12.64 2.36 0.98
CA VAL A 23 -12.29 3.59 1.69
C VAL A 23 -10.82 3.95 1.47
N GLY A 24 -9.91 2.98 1.60
CA GLY A 24 -8.48 3.23 1.42
C GLY A 24 -8.06 3.59 0.00
N VAL A 25 -8.87 3.25 -1.01
CA VAL A 25 -8.63 3.68 -2.40
C VAL A 25 -9.33 5.01 -2.71
N ALA A 26 -10.48 5.27 -2.09
CA ALA A 26 -11.30 6.45 -2.34
C ALA A 26 -10.77 7.71 -1.65
N ILE A 27 -10.16 7.57 -0.46
CA ILE A 27 -9.62 8.71 0.28
C ILE A 27 -8.29 9.17 -0.35
N PRO A 28 -8.16 10.45 -0.75
CA PRO A 28 -6.89 11.00 -1.18
C PRO A 28 -5.81 10.87 -0.09
N GLN A 29 -4.59 10.49 -0.48
CA GLN A 29 -3.50 10.24 0.47
C GLN A 29 -3.17 11.46 1.35
N PHE A 30 -3.22 12.67 0.78
CA PHE A 30 -2.98 13.90 1.55
C PHE A 30 -4.05 14.11 2.64
N LEU A 31 -5.31 13.83 2.32
CA LEU A 31 -6.40 13.96 3.30
C LEU A 31 -6.25 12.94 4.42
N LEU A 32 -5.90 11.70 4.09
CA LEU A 32 -5.61 10.68 5.10
C LEU A 32 -4.42 11.10 5.98
N GLY A 33 -3.37 11.68 5.37
CA GLY A 33 -2.22 12.23 6.09
C GLY A 33 -2.61 13.32 7.08
N LEU A 34 -3.43 14.28 6.66
CA LEU A 34 -3.92 15.36 7.52
C LEU A 34 -4.79 14.84 8.67
N ILE A 35 -5.65 13.83 8.41
CA ILE A 35 -6.45 13.15 9.45
C ILE A 35 -5.51 12.48 10.46
N CYS A 36 -4.48 11.77 10.01
CA CYS A 36 -3.50 11.13 10.89
C CYS A 36 -2.73 12.15 11.74
N ILE A 37 -2.28 13.25 11.16
CA ILE A 37 -1.60 14.34 11.88
C ILE A 37 -2.54 14.91 12.94
N ASN A 38 -3.76 15.23 12.58
CA ASN A 38 -4.75 15.77 13.52
C ASN A 38 -4.99 14.81 14.68
N ALA A 39 -5.27 13.53 14.40
CA ALA A 39 -5.62 12.54 15.42
C ALA A 39 -4.42 12.15 16.32
N PHE A 40 -3.25 11.87 15.73
CA PHE A 40 -2.14 11.25 16.45
C PHE A 40 -1.05 12.24 16.88
N ALA A 41 -0.91 13.37 16.21
CA ALA A 41 0.09 14.36 16.57
C ALA A 41 -0.51 15.52 17.38
N LEU A 42 -1.62 16.12 16.92
CA LEU A 42 -2.18 17.31 17.55
C LEU A 42 -3.07 16.99 18.75
N HIS A 43 -3.96 15.98 18.65
CA HIS A 43 -4.88 15.64 19.75
C HIS A 43 -4.26 14.76 20.82
N THR A 44 -3.47 13.76 20.44
CA THR A 44 -2.93 12.80 21.40
C THR A 44 -1.45 12.99 21.71
N SER A 45 -0.73 13.78 20.89
CA SER A 45 0.73 13.99 21.00
C SER A 45 1.55 12.71 21.08
N ILE A 46 1.01 11.58 20.56
CA ILE A 46 1.68 10.27 20.58
C ILE A 46 2.77 10.20 19.52
N LEU A 47 2.53 10.84 18.35
CA LEU A 47 3.46 10.83 17.22
C LEU A 47 3.83 12.26 16.83
N PRO A 48 5.05 12.47 16.29
CA PRO A 48 5.48 13.79 15.82
C PRO A 48 4.69 14.21 14.57
N VAL A 49 4.44 15.50 14.41
CA VAL A 49 3.66 16.07 13.29
C VAL A 49 4.30 15.73 11.93
N GLY A 50 5.62 15.80 11.84
CA GLY A 50 6.35 15.56 10.58
C GLY A 50 7.85 15.75 10.74
N GLY A 51 8.56 15.76 9.62
CA GLY A 51 10.02 15.79 9.58
C GLY A 51 10.65 14.41 9.71
N ARG A 52 11.98 14.37 9.74
CA ARG A 52 12.76 13.14 9.85
C ARG A 52 13.37 12.94 11.24
N MET A 53 13.62 14.04 11.94
CA MET A 53 14.26 14.07 13.25
C MET A 53 13.99 15.40 13.94
N ALA A 54 13.92 15.39 15.27
CA ALA A 54 13.76 16.61 16.06
C ALA A 54 15.08 17.39 16.22
N TYR A 55 16.22 16.68 16.24
CA TYR A 55 17.55 17.29 16.38
C TYR A 55 18.63 16.41 15.72
N ALA A 56 19.75 17.03 15.36
CA ALA A 56 20.90 16.33 14.80
C ALA A 56 21.49 15.34 15.83
N GLY A 57 21.80 14.12 15.39
CA GLY A 57 22.39 13.09 16.25
C GLY A 57 21.41 12.07 16.83
N GLN A 58 20.10 12.14 16.52
CA GLN A 58 19.15 11.11 16.90
C GLN A 58 19.54 9.73 16.37
N ASN A 59 19.44 8.69 17.21
CA ASN A 59 19.60 7.30 16.84
C ASN A 59 18.46 6.82 15.95
N PHE A 60 18.67 5.72 15.21
CA PHE A 60 17.66 5.13 14.31
C PHE A 60 16.32 4.88 15.02
N ILE A 61 16.35 4.34 16.24
CA ILE A 61 15.14 4.03 17.03
C ILE A 61 14.33 5.31 17.33
N GLN A 62 15.00 6.41 17.63
CA GLN A 62 14.36 7.71 17.91
C GLN A 62 13.72 8.34 16.66
N ARG A 63 14.12 7.91 15.46
CA ARG A 63 13.54 8.35 14.18
C ARG A 63 12.31 7.56 13.76
N LEU A 64 12.12 6.34 14.30
CA LEU A 64 10.99 5.49 13.95
C LEU A 64 9.61 6.16 14.13
N PRO A 65 9.33 6.92 15.21
CA PRO A 65 8.04 7.59 15.38
C PRO A 65 7.68 8.52 14.21
N TYR A 66 8.68 9.18 13.61
CA TYR A 66 8.47 10.08 12.46
C TYR A 66 8.08 9.32 11.18
N LEU A 67 8.48 8.05 11.05
CA LEU A 67 8.19 7.21 9.90
C LEU A 67 6.81 6.55 9.97
N ILE A 68 6.25 6.36 11.17
CA ILE A 68 5.01 5.58 11.37
C ILE A 68 3.84 6.16 10.56
N MET A 69 3.56 7.46 10.70
CA MET A 69 2.42 8.06 10.01
C MET A 69 2.58 8.06 8.48
N PRO A 70 3.70 8.54 7.89
CA PRO A 70 3.90 8.46 6.44
C PRO A 70 3.80 7.03 5.91
N ALA A 71 4.45 6.08 6.58
CA ALA A 71 4.43 4.67 6.17
C ALA A 71 3.03 4.03 6.27
N THR A 72 2.25 4.36 7.30
CA THR A 72 0.87 3.86 7.44
C THR A 72 -0.05 4.43 6.38
N VAL A 73 0.05 5.71 6.04
CA VAL A 73 -0.75 6.35 4.98
C VAL A 73 -0.46 5.70 3.62
N LEU A 74 0.82 5.58 3.26
CA LEU A 74 1.24 4.92 2.02
C LEU A 74 0.84 3.44 2.01
N GLY A 75 1.15 2.72 3.09
CA GLY A 75 0.86 1.30 3.23
C GLY A 75 -0.63 1.00 3.17
N PHE A 76 -1.48 1.81 3.79
CA PHE A 76 -2.93 1.65 3.74
C PHE A 76 -3.48 1.82 2.33
N SER A 77 -3.08 2.86 1.62
CA SER A 77 -3.52 3.12 0.25
C SER A 77 -3.09 2.00 -0.72
N LEU A 78 -1.83 1.57 -0.63
CA LEU A 78 -1.28 0.51 -1.47
C LEU A 78 -1.92 -0.85 -1.17
N THR A 79 -2.03 -1.20 0.12
CA THR A 79 -2.61 -2.46 0.56
C THR A 79 -4.07 -2.57 0.14
N SER A 80 -4.84 -1.49 0.22
CA SER A 80 -6.23 -1.42 -0.20
C SER A 80 -6.41 -1.77 -1.68
N GLY A 81 -5.56 -1.22 -2.54
CA GLY A 81 -5.56 -1.56 -3.97
C GLY A 81 -5.20 -3.02 -4.22
N VAL A 82 -4.09 -3.49 -3.66
CA VAL A 82 -3.62 -4.88 -3.82
C VAL A 82 -4.64 -5.88 -3.26
N MET A 83 -5.28 -5.56 -2.14
CA MET A 83 -6.31 -6.40 -1.53
C MET A 83 -7.51 -6.59 -2.46
N ARG A 84 -8.02 -5.54 -3.09
CA ARG A 84 -9.13 -5.61 -4.04
C ARG A 84 -8.78 -6.47 -5.25
N TYR A 85 -7.60 -6.25 -5.84
CA TYR A 85 -7.13 -7.06 -6.96
C TYR A 85 -6.95 -8.52 -6.56
N GLY A 86 -6.34 -8.79 -5.42
CA GLY A 86 -6.15 -10.15 -4.91
C GLY A 86 -7.48 -10.86 -4.63
N ARG A 87 -8.49 -10.13 -4.12
CA ARG A 87 -9.84 -10.67 -3.94
C ARG A 87 -10.48 -11.04 -5.29
N SER A 88 -10.49 -10.11 -6.24
CA SER A 88 -11.08 -10.35 -7.57
C SER A 88 -10.40 -11.51 -8.28
N SER A 89 -9.07 -11.50 -8.34
CA SER A 89 -8.28 -12.54 -8.98
C SER A 89 -8.48 -13.93 -8.36
N MET A 90 -8.61 -13.97 -7.02
CA MET A 90 -8.89 -15.23 -6.33
C MET A 90 -10.30 -15.76 -6.64
N LEU A 91 -11.31 -14.89 -6.67
CA LEU A 91 -12.68 -15.26 -7.04
C LEU A 91 -12.75 -15.76 -8.48
N ASP A 92 -12.06 -15.11 -9.41
CA ASP A 92 -11.99 -15.53 -10.81
C ASP A 92 -11.31 -16.90 -10.93
N SER A 93 -10.22 -17.11 -10.22
CA SER A 93 -9.50 -18.38 -10.14
C SER A 93 -10.40 -19.50 -9.63
N MET A 94 -11.15 -19.27 -8.55
CA MET A 94 -12.05 -20.25 -7.94
C MET A 94 -13.18 -20.71 -8.87
N GLY A 95 -13.57 -19.88 -9.85
CA GLY A 95 -14.58 -20.21 -10.86
C GLY A 95 -14.08 -21.05 -12.05
N ARG A 96 -12.77 -21.26 -12.19
CA ARG A 96 -12.16 -21.95 -13.34
C ARG A 96 -12.29 -23.47 -13.27
N ASP A 97 -12.28 -24.11 -14.45
CA ASP A 97 -12.49 -25.56 -14.58
C ASP A 97 -11.37 -26.40 -13.96
N TYR A 98 -10.13 -25.91 -13.92
CA TYR A 98 -9.04 -26.61 -13.24
C TYR A 98 -9.29 -26.76 -11.73
N MET A 99 -10.03 -25.84 -11.11
CA MET A 99 -10.44 -25.94 -9.70
C MET A 99 -11.48 -27.06 -9.52
N LYS A 100 -12.44 -27.17 -10.46
CA LYS A 100 -13.41 -28.27 -10.46
C LYS A 100 -12.70 -29.62 -10.64
N THR A 101 -11.74 -29.69 -11.57
CA THR A 101 -10.93 -30.89 -11.80
C THR A 101 -10.13 -31.31 -10.57
N ALA A 102 -9.55 -30.32 -9.85
CA ALA A 102 -8.82 -30.61 -8.62
C ALA A 102 -9.74 -31.17 -7.52
N ARG A 103 -10.97 -30.65 -7.38
CA ARG A 103 -11.99 -31.18 -6.47
C ARG A 103 -12.44 -32.58 -6.85
N SER A 104 -12.66 -32.84 -8.14
CA SER A 104 -13.05 -34.16 -8.64
C SER A 104 -11.98 -35.24 -8.39
N LYS A 105 -10.71 -34.86 -8.23
CA LYS A 105 -9.61 -35.74 -7.82
C LYS A 105 -9.56 -36.01 -6.30
N GLY A 106 -10.55 -35.54 -5.54
CA GLY A 106 -10.63 -35.77 -4.11
C GLY A 106 -9.64 -34.95 -3.26
N LEU A 107 -9.05 -33.88 -3.81
CA LEU A 107 -8.14 -33.02 -3.03
C LEU A 107 -8.94 -32.22 -1.99
N PRO A 108 -8.40 -32.10 -0.76
CA PRO A 108 -9.05 -31.28 0.26
C PRO A 108 -9.08 -29.81 -0.12
N GLU A 109 -10.13 -29.07 0.25
CA GLU A 109 -10.37 -27.69 -0.14
C GLU A 109 -9.20 -26.75 0.13
N TRP A 110 -8.49 -26.93 1.22
CA TRP A 110 -7.32 -26.08 1.52
C TRP A 110 -6.20 -26.25 0.47
N ARG A 111 -5.97 -27.49 -0.03
CA ARG A 111 -5.00 -27.72 -1.11
C ARG A 111 -5.47 -27.16 -2.43
N VAL A 112 -6.75 -27.35 -2.76
CA VAL A 112 -7.34 -26.78 -3.96
C VAL A 112 -7.17 -25.25 -3.95
N ASN A 113 -7.50 -24.60 -2.86
CA ASN A 113 -7.43 -23.14 -2.75
C ASN A 113 -5.99 -22.59 -2.71
N LEU A 114 -5.07 -23.22 -1.95
CA LEU A 114 -3.69 -22.71 -1.81
C LEU A 114 -2.80 -23.07 -3.00
N LEU A 115 -2.83 -24.35 -3.45
CA LEU A 115 -1.92 -24.78 -4.52
C LEU A 115 -2.41 -24.40 -5.90
N HIS A 116 -3.71 -24.52 -6.17
CA HIS A 116 -4.26 -24.26 -7.49
C HIS A 116 -4.86 -22.85 -7.59
N GLY A 117 -5.71 -22.46 -6.63
CA GLY A 117 -6.38 -21.18 -6.64
C GLY A 117 -5.43 -20.01 -6.43
N LEU A 118 -4.69 -20.01 -5.32
CA LEU A 118 -3.81 -18.90 -4.95
C LEU A 118 -2.67 -18.72 -5.95
N ARG A 119 -2.05 -19.81 -6.41
CA ARG A 119 -0.96 -19.72 -7.38
C ARG A 119 -1.38 -19.01 -8.67
N ALA A 120 -2.54 -19.33 -9.20
CA ALA A 120 -3.07 -18.68 -10.40
C ALA A 120 -3.52 -17.24 -10.11
N ALA A 121 -4.15 -17.00 -8.95
CA ALA A 121 -4.62 -15.69 -8.52
C ALA A 121 -3.50 -14.69 -8.24
N MET A 122 -2.30 -15.17 -7.87
CA MET A 122 -1.16 -14.29 -7.57
C MET A 122 -0.52 -13.68 -8.82
N THR A 123 -0.66 -14.28 -10.00
CA THR A 123 -0.04 -13.75 -11.23
C THR A 123 -0.39 -12.28 -11.50
N PRO A 124 -1.66 -11.86 -11.59
CA PRO A 124 -1.99 -10.45 -11.80
C PRO A 124 -1.65 -9.56 -10.59
N VAL A 125 -1.62 -10.13 -9.38
CA VAL A 125 -1.24 -9.37 -8.16
C VAL A 125 0.26 -9.03 -8.19
N VAL A 126 1.12 -9.98 -8.57
CA VAL A 126 2.57 -9.74 -8.71
C VAL A 126 2.85 -8.70 -9.78
N VAL A 127 2.16 -8.78 -10.92
CA VAL A 127 2.27 -7.77 -11.99
C VAL A 127 1.86 -6.39 -11.46
N LEU A 128 0.74 -6.29 -10.74
CA LEU A 128 0.29 -5.03 -10.15
C LEU A 128 1.33 -4.46 -9.18
N ILE A 129 1.91 -5.30 -8.30
CA ILE A 129 2.97 -4.88 -7.38
C ILE A 129 4.18 -4.38 -8.16
N GLY A 130 4.59 -5.09 -9.21
CA GLY A 130 5.69 -4.67 -10.08
C GLY A 130 5.49 -3.27 -10.65
N PHE A 131 4.29 -2.94 -11.14
CA PHE A 131 3.97 -1.59 -11.61
C PHE A 131 3.90 -0.53 -10.50
N ARG A 132 3.70 -0.94 -9.25
CA ARG A 132 3.68 -0.01 -8.11
C ARG A 132 5.06 0.32 -7.55
N LEU A 133 6.05 -0.54 -7.76
CA LEU A 133 7.42 -0.33 -7.25
C LEU A 133 8.08 0.94 -7.78
N PRO A 134 8.07 1.24 -9.10
CA PRO A 134 8.63 2.48 -9.61
C PRO A 134 7.96 3.73 -9.00
N MET A 135 6.63 3.67 -8.79
CA MET A 135 5.89 4.76 -8.15
C MET A 135 6.31 4.99 -6.70
N LEU A 136 6.70 3.93 -5.98
CA LEU A 136 7.22 4.04 -4.61
C LEU A 136 8.66 4.58 -4.60
N ILE A 137 9.49 4.16 -5.54
CA ILE A 137 10.88 4.61 -5.67
C ILE A 137 10.92 6.06 -6.14
N GLY A 138 10.07 6.44 -7.10
CA GLY A 138 9.94 7.82 -7.58
C GLY A 138 9.43 8.81 -6.54
N GLY A 139 9.03 8.31 -5.37
CA GLY A 139 8.60 9.09 -4.22
C GLY A 139 7.09 9.32 -4.17
N ALA A 140 6.58 9.23 -2.99
CA ALA A 140 5.22 9.61 -2.69
C ALA A 140 5.18 11.11 -2.38
N VAL A 141 5.49 11.94 -3.38
CA VAL A 141 5.68 13.40 -3.27
C VAL A 141 4.66 14.05 -2.34
N VAL A 142 3.38 13.73 -2.53
CA VAL A 142 2.29 14.33 -1.74
C VAL A 142 2.37 13.95 -0.27
N VAL A 143 2.72 12.71 0.05
CA VAL A 143 2.85 12.25 1.43
C VAL A 143 4.13 12.82 2.05
N GLU A 144 5.23 12.87 1.29
CA GLU A 144 6.48 13.49 1.72
C GLU A 144 6.28 14.98 2.06
N GLU A 145 5.53 15.71 1.25
CA GLU A 145 5.23 17.12 1.48
C GLU A 145 4.31 17.32 2.70
N VAL A 146 3.25 16.53 2.84
CA VAL A 146 2.33 16.61 3.99
C VAL A 146 3.05 16.34 5.32
N PHE A 147 3.94 15.35 5.35
CA PHE A 147 4.69 15.00 6.55
C PHE A 147 6.06 15.68 6.65
N GLN A 148 6.39 16.61 5.74
CA GLN A 148 7.70 17.27 5.67
C GLN A 148 8.86 16.26 5.71
N TRP A 149 8.66 15.10 5.06
CA TRP A 149 9.66 14.06 5.00
C TRP A 149 10.64 14.34 3.85
N PRO A 150 11.95 14.45 4.11
CA PRO A 150 12.93 14.71 3.06
C PRO A 150 13.16 13.45 2.20
N GLY A 151 12.29 13.26 1.23
CA GLY A 151 12.31 12.15 0.28
C GLY A 151 12.73 12.58 -1.13
N ILE A 152 12.81 11.58 -2.03
CA ILE A 152 13.20 11.79 -3.44
C ILE A 152 12.14 12.62 -4.18
N GLY A 153 10.87 12.48 -3.83
CA GLY A 153 9.79 13.21 -4.47
C GLY A 153 9.84 14.71 -4.17
N VAL A 154 10.08 15.09 -2.92
CA VAL A 154 10.29 16.51 -2.53
C VAL A 154 11.55 17.06 -3.22
N LEU A 155 12.64 16.29 -3.24
CA LEU A 155 13.86 16.68 -3.93
C LEU A 155 13.63 16.92 -5.43
N PHE A 156 12.80 16.10 -6.08
CA PHE A 156 12.42 16.28 -7.48
C PHE A 156 11.66 17.59 -7.70
N VAL A 157 10.66 17.86 -6.85
CA VAL A 157 9.88 19.11 -6.93
C VAL A 157 10.78 20.33 -6.73
N ASP A 158 11.69 20.29 -5.76
CA ASP A 158 12.62 21.39 -5.51
C ASP A 158 13.61 21.60 -6.67
N ALA A 159 14.07 20.49 -7.29
CA ALA A 159 14.91 20.56 -8.48
C ALA A 159 14.16 21.20 -9.66
N VAL A 160 12.89 20.88 -9.85
CA VAL A 160 12.05 21.51 -10.88
C VAL A 160 11.83 23.00 -10.58
N ARG A 161 11.51 23.36 -9.34
CA ARG A 161 11.32 24.78 -8.93
C ARG A 161 12.59 25.61 -9.10
N SER A 162 13.74 25.03 -8.81
CA SER A 162 15.06 25.67 -8.96
C SER A 162 15.63 25.61 -10.39
N GLN A 163 14.87 25.03 -11.35
CA GLN A 163 15.30 24.84 -12.73
C GLN A 163 16.62 24.05 -12.89
N ASN A 164 16.91 23.18 -11.93
CA ASN A 164 18.10 22.34 -11.96
C ASN A 164 17.87 21.13 -12.89
N THR A 165 17.98 21.38 -14.21
CA THR A 165 17.75 20.37 -15.25
C THR A 165 18.57 19.08 -15.06
N PRO A 166 19.88 19.12 -14.72
CA PRO A 166 20.65 17.90 -14.49
C PRO A 166 20.08 17.03 -13.38
N LEU A 167 19.66 17.62 -12.26
CA LEU A 167 19.09 16.90 -11.12
C LEU A 167 17.72 16.31 -11.47
N VAL A 168 16.88 17.07 -12.19
CA VAL A 168 15.57 16.59 -12.69
C VAL A 168 15.74 15.37 -13.59
N MET A 169 16.72 15.40 -14.51
CA MET A 169 17.00 14.27 -15.40
C MET A 169 17.47 13.03 -14.63
N ILE A 170 18.37 13.20 -13.66
CA ILE A 170 18.87 12.08 -12.85
C ILE A 170 17.74 11.41 -12.07
N ILE A 171 16.91 12.21 -11.38
CA ILE A 171 15.80 11.65 -10.57
C ILE A 171 14.72 11.06 -11.46
N GLY A 172 14.42 11.67 -12.61
CA GLY A 172 13.42 11.18 -13.55
C GLY A 172 13.82 9.92 -14.32
N PHE A 173 15.11 9.55 -14.30
CA PHE A 173 15.61 8.33 -14.92
C PHE A 173 15.46 7.09 -13.99
N PHE A 174 15.30 7.27 -12.70
CA PHE A 174 15.02 6.22 -11.71
C PHE A 174 13.53 5.93 -11.55
#